data_495ed0d9025b7b18434b49c7ba69deeb
#
_entry.id   495ed0d9025b7b18434b49c7ba69deeb
#
_cell.length_a   1.000
_cell.length_b   1.000
_cell.length_c   1.000
_cell.angle_alpha   90.00
_cell.angle_beta   90.00
_cell.angle_gamma   90.00
#
_symmetry.space_group_name_H-M   'P 1'
#
loop_
_entity.id
_entity.type
_entity.pdbx_description
1 polymer ?
#
loop_
_entity_poly.entity_id
_entity_poly.type
_entity_poly.pdbx_seq_one_letter_code
_entity_poly.pdbx_strand_id
1 'polypeptide(L)'
;MKTYRLAILIGIISLTLYSCSKKTDKDRAIALVESKYENSSLDLNFDGAELDSLYNISPQAYADSIKKGDELDVSLAELESQIEHLSQAESDSVGLISAKLTKERYRLLDLKKIKPEFIGWKLSGVAIVGDRQVLSFNFDKGITKIVP
;
A
#
# COMPACT_ATOMS: atom_id res chain seq x y z
N MET A 1 54.76 -27.53 13.51
CA MET A 1 54.23 -27.25 12.18
C MET A 1 52.84 -27.85 11.91
N LYS A 2 52.32 -28.83 12.63
CA LYS A 2 50.98 -29.43 12.43
C LYS A 2 49.81 -28.55 12.99
N THR A 3 50.06 -27.79 14.03
CA THR A 3 49.04 -26.95 14.72
C THR A 3 48.60 -25.72 13.90
N TYR A 4 49.50 -25.11 13.12
CA TYR A 4 49.15 -23.95 12.28
C TYR A 4 48.29 -24.30 11.08
N ARG A 5 48.41 -25.52 10.53
CA ARG A 5 47.57 -26.00 9.41
C ARG A 5 46.12 -26.22 9.84
N LEU A 6 45.91 -26.65 11.07
CA LEU A 6 44.57 -26.85 11.63
C LEU A 6 43.85 -25.50 11.91
N ALA A 7 44.60 -24.52 12.43
CA ALA A 7 44.07 -23.19 12.70
C ALA A 7 43.64 -22.44 11.40
N ILE A 8 44.40 -22.60 10.31
CA ILE A 8 44.06 -22.00 9.01
C ILE A 8 42.84 -22.67 8.39
N LEU A 9 42.67 -23.99 8.53
CA LEU A 9 41.49 -24.70 8.04
C LEU A 9 40.21 -24.30 8.78
N ILE A 10 40.27 -24.10 10.09
CA ILE A 10 39.12 -23.63 10.90
C ILE A 10 38.76 -22.18 10.55
N GLY A 11 39.74 -21.31 10.27
CA GLY A 11 39.53 -19.94 9.86
C GLY A 11 38.83 -19.80 8.51
N ILE A 12 39.11 -20.67 7.54
CA ILE A 12 38.47 -20.67 6.22
C ILE A 12 37.04 -21.17 6.28
N ILE A 13 36.73 -22.14 7.12
CA ILE A 13 35.38 -22.69 7.30
C ILE A 13 34.47 -21.67 7.99
N SER A 14 34.97 -20.85 8.91
CA SER A 14 34.17 -19.80 9.57
C SER A 14 33.84 -18.62 8.65
N LEU A 15 34.62 -18.33 7.61
CA LEU A 15 34.36 -17.27 6.63
C LEU A 15 33.27 -17.64 5.63
N THR A 16 33.06 -18.93 5.36
CA THR A 16 32.03 -19.36 4.40
C THR A 16 30.62 -19.40 4.98
N LEU A 17 30.45 -19.33 6.31
CA LEU A 17 29.13 -19.36 6.96
C LEU A 17 28.47 -18.00 7.08
N TYR A 18 29.17 -16.89 6.80
CA TYR A 18 28.64 -15.53 6.91
C TYR A 18 27.96 -15.01 5.62
N SER A 19 27.92 -15.78 4.53
CA SER A 19 27.43 -15.31 3.23
C SER A 19 26.00 -15.76 2.87
N CYS A 20 25.18 -16.15 3.84
CA CYS A 20 23.77 -16.39 3.58
C CYS A 20 22.90 -15.28 4.20
N SER A 21 23.08 -14.02 3.75
CA SER A 21 22.08 -13.01 3.99
C SER A 21 20.83 -13.43 3.19
N LYS A 22 19.76 -13.79 3.88
CA LYS A 22 18.48 -14.07 3.22
C LYS A 22 18.11 -12.82 2.43
N LYS A 23 17.96 -12.95 1.11
CA LYS A 23 17.47 -11.86 0.27
C LYS A 23 16.19 -11.30 0.87
N THR A 24 16.13 -9.99 1.01
CA THR A 24 14.92 -9.32 1.49
C THR A 24 13.80 -9.46 0.45
N ASP A 25 12.59 -9.17 0.83
CA ASP A 25 11.45 -9.15 -0.09
C ASP A 25 11.66 -8.12 -1.21
N LYS A 26 12.27 -6.97 -0.88
CA LYS A 26 12.68 -5.97 -1.85
C LYS A 26 13.71 -6.51 -2.84
N ASP A 27 14.74 -7.23 -2.38
CA ASP A 27 15.77 -7.81 -3.25
C ASP A 27 15.17 -8.84 -4.20
N ARG A 28 14.17 -9.62 -3.74
CA ARG A 28 13.45 -10.58 -4.59
C ARG A 28 12.62 -9.87 -5.66
N ALA A 29 11.93 -8.81 -5.29
CA ALA A 29 11.14 -8.01 -6.21
C ALA A 29 12.02 -7.36 -7.29
N ILE A 30 13.15 -6.76 -6.89
CA ILE A 30 14.14 -6.18 -7.81
C ILE A 30 14.66 -7.25 -8.79
N ALA A 31 15.09 -8.41 -8.28
CA ALA A 31 15.61 -9.48 -9.12
C ALA A 31 14.59 -9.98 -10.17
N LEU A 32 13.29 -9.99 -9.84
CA LEU A 32 12.24 -10.33 -10.82
C LEU A 32 12.10 -9.27 -11.91
N VAL A 33 12.20 -7.99 -11.56
CA VAL A 33 12.16 -6.91 -12.55
C VAL A 33 13.40 -6.96 -13.42
N GLU A 34 14.60 -7.08 -12.86
CA GLU A 34 15.86 -7.21 -13.60
C GLU A 34 15.77 -8.36 -14.61
N SER A 35 15.36 -9.55 -14.16
CA SER A 35 15.21 -10.72 -15.03
C SER A 35 14.20 -10.49 -16.16
N LYS A 36 13.10 -9.77 -15.91
CA LYS A 36 12.10 -9.45 -16.95
C LYS A 36 12.65 -8.49 -18.00
N TYR A 37 13.53 -7.58 -17.61
CA TYR A 37 14.05 -6.50 -18.46
C TYR A 37 15.50 -6.77 -18.94
N GLU A 38 16.11 -7.90 -18.57
CA GLU A 38 17.49 -8.29 -18.92
C GLU A 38 17.80 -8.16 -20.43
N ASN A 39 16.81 -8.48 -21.27
CA ASN A 39 16.95 -8.42 -22.74
C ASN A 39 16.34 -7.15 -23.35
N SER A 40 15.96 -6.16 -22.51
CA SER A 40 15.42 -4.89 -22.98
C SER A 40 16.56 -3.86 -23.14
N SER A 41 16.29 -2.81 -23.94
CA SER A 41 17.19 -1.66 -24.04
C SER A 41 17.02 -0.66 -22.88
N LEU A 42 16.20 -1.00 -21.87
CA LEU A 42 15.94 -0.12 -20.72
C LEU A 42 16.97 -0.39 -19.63
N ASP A 43 17.69 0.64 -19.24
CA ASP A 43 18.56 0.64 -18.06
C ASP A 43 17.76 1.15 -16.87
N LEU A 44 17.59 0.30 -15.84
CA LEU A 44 16.74 0.58 -14.67
C LEU A 44 17.59 0.87 -13.44
N ASN A 45 17.26 1.93 -12.73
CA ASN A 45 17.87 2.30 -11.45
C ASN A 45 16.87 2.06 -10.31
N PHE A 46 17.29 1.31 -9.29
CA PHE A 46 16.48 0.91 -8.12
C PHE A 46 16.87 1.64 -6.83
N ASP A 47 17.79 2.62 -6.87
CA ASP A 47 18.27 3.28 -5.64
C ASP A 47 17.16 3.96 -4.85
N GLY A 48 16.18 4.56 -5.56
CA GLY A 48 15.00 5.18 -4.95
C GLY A 48 13.76 4.27 -4.86
N ALA A 49 13.90 2.99 -5.20
CA ALA A 49 12.74 2.10 -5.21
C ALA A 49 12.30 1.72 -3.80
N GLU A 50 10.99 1.66 -3.58
CA GLU A 50 10.35 1.24 -2.33
C GLU A 50 9.40 0.07 -2.58
N LEU A 51 9.37 -0.89 -1.65
CA LEU A 51 8.47 -2.03 -1.71
C LEU A 51 7.39 -1.89 -0.64
N ASP A 52 6.15 -1.70 -1.08
CA ASP A 52 4.99 -1.50 -0.22
C ASP A 52 3.98 -2.64 -0.33
N SER A 53 3.21 -2.83 0.72
CA SER A 53 2.07 -3.75 0.71
C SER A 53 0.96 -3.21 -0.20
N LEU A 54 0.49 -4.04 -1.13
CA LEU A 54 -0.61 -3.72 -2.03
C LEU A 54 -1.92 -4.30 -1.48
N TYR A 55 -2.94 -3.44 -1.37
CA TYR A 55 -4.27 -3.79 -0.90
C TYR A 55 -5.32 -3.53 -2.00
N ASN A 56 -6.44 -4.28 -1.97
CA ASN A 56 -7.60 -4.03 -2.83
C ASN A 56 -8.22 -2.64 -2.61
N ILE A 57 -8.19 -2.16 -1.36
CA ILE A 57 -8.51 -0.79 -0.95
C ILE A 57 -7.51 -0.36 0.11
N SER A 58 -7.06 0.89 0.07
CA SER A 58 -6.13 1.43 1.07
C SER A 58 -6.70 1.29 2.49
N PRO A 59 -5.98 0.68 3.45
CA PRO A 59 -6.40 0.62 4.86
C PRO A 59 -6.67 2.00 5.46
N GLN A 60 -5.87 3.01 5.09
CA GLN A 60 -6.05 4.39 5.54
C GLN A 60 -7.35 4.99 4.96
N ALA A 61 -7.59 4.86 3.65
CA ALA A 61 -8.80 5.37 3.02
C ALA A 61 -10.07 4.68 3.58
N TYR A 62 -9.96 3.40 3.95
CA TYR A 62 -11.04 2.69 4.63
C TYR A 62 -11.31 3.26 6.03
N ALA A 63 -10.27 3.48 6.84
CA ALA A 63 -10.40 4.06 8.17
C ALA A 63 -10.97 5.49 8.12
N ASP A 64 -10.49 6.32 7.18
CA ASP A 64 -10.99 7.68 6.97
C ASP A 64 -12.47 7.67 6.55
N SER A 65 -12.90 6.71 5.73
CA SER A 65 -14.29 6.56 5.33
C SER A 65 -15.20 6.18 6.51
N ILE A 66 -14.73 5.34 7.42
CA ILE A 66 -15.47 5.01 8.65
C ILE A 66 -15.63 6.25 9.52
N LYS A 67 -14.51 6.94 9.81
CA LYS A 67 -14.51 8.16 10.62
C LYS A 67 -15.44 9.23 10.04
N LYS A 68 -15.36 9.47 8.73
CA LYS A 68 -16.25 10.40 8.03
C LYS A 68 -17.71 10.01 8.15
N GLY A 69 -18.01 8.70 8.09
CA GLY A 69 -19.35 8.17 8.29
C GLY A 69 -19.91 8.49 9.67
N ASP A 70 -19.11 8.29 10.71
CA ASP A 70 -19.49 8.58 12.10
C ASP A 70 -19.70 10.10 12.31
N GLU A 71 -18.87 10.95 11.71
CA GLU A 71 -19.05 12.41 11.71
C GLU A 71 -20.36 12.84 11.03
N LEU A 72 -20.74 12.19 9.94
CA LEU A 72 -22.01 12.45 9.25
C LEU A 72 -23.22 12.01 10.09
N ASP A 73 -23.12 10.89 10.81
CA ASP A 73 -24.19 10.42 11.69
C ASP A 73 -24.44 11.44 12.83
N VAL A 74 -23.39 12.02 13.41
CA VAL A 74 -23.51 13.08 14.40
C VAL A 74 -24.18 14.33 13.81
N SER A 75 -23.72 14.77 12.63
CA SER A 75 -24.29 15.97 11.98
C SER A 75 -25.78 15.78 11.59
N LEU A 76 -26.14 14.57 11.16
CA LEU A 76 -27.55 14.25 10.85
C LEU A 76 -28.41 14.27 12.12
N ALA A 77 -27.92 13.71 13.23
CA ALA A 77 -28.65 13.74 14.50
C ALA A 77 -28.83 15.18 15.03
N GLU A 78 -27.83 16.04 14.89
CA GLU A 78 -27.95 17.47 15.25
C GLU A 78 -29.00 18.17 14.41
N LEU A 79 -29.02 17.95 13.08
CA LEU A 79 -30.03 18.53 12.18
C LEU A 79 -31.43 18.06 12.53
N GLU A 80 -31.61 16.77 12.81
CA GLU A 80 -32.92 16.21 13.23
C GLU A 80 -33.42 16.86 14.52
N SER A 81 -32.55 17.07 15.51
CA SER A 81 -32.91 17.70 16.79
C SER A 81 -33.38 19.16 16.65
N GLN A 82 -33.00 19.84 15.60
CA GLN A 82 -33.34 21.24 15.33
C GLN A 82 -34.69 21.41 14.61
N ILE A 83 -35.14 20.40 13.87
CA ILE A 83 -36.31 20.51 12.97
C ILE A 83 -37.60 20.92 13.73
N GLU A 84 -37.80 20.44 14.94
CA GLU A 84 -38.99 20.71 15.74
C GLU A 84 -39.15 22.22 16.12
N HIS A 85 -38.08 23.00 16.02
CA HIS A 85 -38.03 24.40 16.45
C HIS A 85 -37.94 25.37 15.25
N LEU A 86 -37.95 24.90 14.01
CA LEU A 86 -37.77 25.69 12.81
C LEU A 86 -39.09 26.11 12.19
N SER A 87 -39.09 27.28 11.53
CA SER A 87 -40.12 27.65 10.57
C SER A 87 -40.17 26.74 9.34
N GLN A 88 -41.24 26.75 8.57
CA GLN A 88 -41.35 25.90 7.37
C GLN A 88 -40.20 26.14 6.37
N ALA A 89 -39.83 27.41 6.12
CA ALA A 89 -38.74 27.74 5.16
C ALA A 89 -37.37 27.26 5.66
N GLU A 90 -37.11 27.30 6.97
CA GLU A 90 -35.90 26.80 7.58
C GLU A 90 -35.87 25.27 7.55
N SER A 91 -36.99 24.62 7.86
CA SER A 91 -37.15 23.15 7.76
C SER A 91 -36.88 22.63 6.34
N ASP A 92 -37.38 23.33 5.30
CA ASP A 92 -37.12 22.97 3.90
C ASP A 92 -35.61 23.05 3.57
N SER A 93 -34.93 24.10 4.06
CA SER A 93 -33.48 24.27 3.88
C SER A 93 -32.67 23.15 4.59
N VAL A 94 -33.02 22.84 5.85
CA VAL A 94 -32.39 21.76 6.62
C VAL A 94 -32.67 20.42 5.96
N GLY A 95 -33.87 20.20 5.43
CA GLY A 95 -34.22 18.99 4.68
C GLY A 95 -33.32 18.74 3.46
N LEU A 96 -32.98 19.80 2.71
CA LEU A 96 -32.05 19.68 1.57
C LEU A 96 -30.62 19.33 2.03
N ILE A 97 -30.15 19.93 3.11
CA ILE A 97 -28.83 19.61 3.70
C ILE A 97 -28.82 18.16 4.18
N SER A 98 -29.81 17.74 4.96
CA SER A 98 -29.94 16.39 5.47
C SER A 98 -29.96 15.36 4.34
N ALA A 99 -30.71 15.59 3.25
CA ALA A 99 -30.76 14.71 2.10
C ALA A 99 -29.37 14.55 1.43
N LYS A 100 -28.60 15.64 1.34
CA LYS A 100 -27.22 15.60 0.80
C LYS A 100 -26.29 14.78 1.69
N LEU A 101 -26.30 15.00 3.00
CA LEU A 101 -25.47 14.27 3.97
C LEU A 101 -25.85 12.79 4.00
N THR A 102 -27.15 12.48 3.97
CA THR A 102 -27.66 11.11 3.90
C THR A 102 -27.15 10.37 2.65
N LYS A 103 -27.18 11.02 1.48
CA LYS A 103 -26.64 10.45 0.24
C LYS A 103 -25.13 10.15 0.37
N GLU A 104 -24.35 11.06 0.95
CA GLU A 104 -22.94 10.84 1.19
C GLU A 104 -22.72 9.70 2.18
N ARG A 105 -23.51 9.63 3.25
CA ARG A 105 -23.48 8.55 4.24
C ARG A 105 -23.72 7.18 3.62
N TYR A 106 -24.72 7.05 2.74
CA TYR A 106 -24.97 5.79 2.02
C TYR A 106 -23.78 5.36 1.15
N ARG A 107 -23.13 6.30 0.46
CA ARG A 107 -21.94 6.02 -0.33
C ARG A 107 -20.80 5.46 0.53
N LEU A 108 -20.60 6.00 1.74
CA LEU A 108 -19.58 5.52 2.68
C LEU A 108 -19.94 4.15 3.25
N LEU A 109 -21.23 3.85 3.47
CA LEU A 109 -21.67 2.53 3.90
C LEU A 109 -21.35 1.44 2.86
N ASP A 110 -21.44 1.76 1.57
CA ASP A 110 -21.05 0.82 0.52
C ASP A 110 -19.53 0.54 0.53
N LEU A 111 -18.71 1.56 0.76
CA LEU A 111 -17.26 1.39 0.93
C LEU A 111 -16.94 0.54 2.17
N LYS A 112 -17.68 0.68 3.27
CA LYS A 112 -17.50 -0.11 4.50
C LYS A 112 -17.70 -1.62 4.28
N LYS A 113 -18.43 -2.04 3.26
CA LYS A 113 -18.62 -3.46 2.91
C LYS A 113 -17.35 -4.11 2.35
N ILE A 114 -16.43 -3.31 1.80
CA ILE A 114 -15.19 -3.76 1.19
C ILE A 114 -14.07 -3.57 2.21
N LYS A 115 -13.73 -4.64 2.94
CA LYS A 115 -12.61 -4.58 3.91
C LYS A 115 -11.26 -4.56 3.17
N PRO A 116 -10.25 -3.85 3.72
CA PRO A 116 -8.89 -3.92 3.18
C PRO A 116 -8.37 -5.35 3.24
N GLU A 117 -7.96 -5.87 2.10
CA GLU A 117 -7.36 -7.19 1.96
C GLU A 117 -6.01 -7.05 1.27
N PHE A 118 -4.98 -7.64 1.86
CA PHE A 118 -3.66 -7.71 1.25
C PHE A 118 -3.71 -8.58 -0.01
N ILE A 119 -3.38 -8.00 -1.16
CA ILE A 119 -3.43 -8.69 -2.46
C ILE A 119 -2.05 -8.95 -3.06
N GLY A 120 -1.00 -8.32 -2.56
CA GLY A 120 0.36 -8.48 -3.05
C GLY A 120 1.28 -7.35 -2.62
N TRP A 121 2.30 -7.09 -3.44
CA TRP A 121 3.31 -6.07 -3.20
C TRP A 121 3.43 -5.13 -4.38
N LYS A 122 3.85 -3.90 -4.13
CA LYS A 122 4.13 -2.89 -5.15
C LYS A 122 5.53 -2.34 -4.97
N LEU A 123 6.39 -2.52 -5.97
CA LEU A 123 7.67 -1.82 -6.07
C LEU A 123 7.45 -0.54 -6.86
N SER A 124 7.67 0.60 -6.22
CA SER A 124 7.54 1.93 -6.81
C SER A 124 8.90 2.65 -6.81
N GLY A 125 9.02 3.74 -7.56
CA GLY A 125 10.24 4.53 -7.59
C GLY A 125 11.38 3.96 -8.44
N VAL A 126 11.10 3.03 -9.36
CA VAL A 126 12.10 2.49 -10.30
C VAL A 126 12.32 3.50 -11.43
N ALA A 127 13.49 4.12 -11.49
CA ALA A 127 13.80 5.11 -12.50
C ALA A 127 14.38 4.47 -13.77
N ILE A 128 14.07 5.06 -14.94
CA ILE A 128 14.75 4.72 -16.20
C ILE A 128 15.95 5.65 -16.34
N VAL A 129 17.15 5.09 -16.51
CA VAL A 129 18.37 5.87 -16.66
C VAL A 129 18.30 6.69 -17.95
N GLY A 130 18.50 8.01 -17.83
CA GLY A 130 18.40 8.94 -18.95
C GLY A 130 16.99 9.42 -19.30
N ASP A 131 15.97 9.00 -18.56
CA ASP A 131 14.58 9.46 -18.71
C ASP A 131 14.06 10.03 -17.36
N ARG A 132 12.99 10.83 -17.43
CA ARG A 132 12.27 11.33 -16.25
C ARG A 132 11.15 10.39 -15.79
N GLN A 133 10.95 9.29 -16.50
CA GLN A 133 9.90 8.34 -16.18
C GLN A 133 10.27 7.47 -14.97
N VAL A 134 9.26 7.25 -14.12
CA VAL A 134 9.34 6.37 -12.96
C VAL A 134 8.33 5.24 -13.14
N LEU A 135 8.81 4.01 -13.04
CA LEU A 135 8.00 2.80 -13.19
C LEU A 135 7.56 2.25 -11.83
N SER A 136 6.46 1.51 -11.86
CA SER A 136 5.99 0.72 -10.73
C SER A 136 5.62 -0.68 -11.20
N PHE A 137 5.83 -1.67 -10.34
CA PHE A 137 5.56 -3.08 -10.61
C PHE A 137 4.77 -3.68 -9.47
N ASN A 138 3.71 -4.41 -9.79
CA ASN A 138 2.96 -5.16 -8.80
C ASN A 138 3.41 -6.62 -8.80
N PHE A 139 3.34 -7.26 -7.63
CA PHE A 139 3.73 -8.66 -7.43
C PHE A 139 2.62 -9.40 -6.69
N ASP A 140 2.57 -10.70 -6.89
CA ASP A 140 1.75 -11.59 -6.07
C ASP A 140 2.19 -11.59 -4.59
N LYS A 141 1.38 -12.17 -3.71
CA LYS A 141 1.65 -12.22 -2.25
C LYS A 141 3.01 -12.83 -1.89
N GLY A 142 3.51 -13.76 -2.68
CA GLY A 142 4.77 -14.47 -2.45
C GLY A 142 5.99 -13.84 -3.12
N ILE A 143 5.82 -12.76 -3.90
CA ILE A 143 6.86 -12.16 -4.76
C ILE A 143 7.48 -13.25 -5.65
N THR A 144 6.63 -13.98 -6.35
CA THR A 144 7.06 -15.04 -7.27
C THR A 144 6.89 -14.63 -8.73
N LYS A 145 6.05 -13.65 -9.00
CA LYS A 145 5.79 -13.11 -10.34
C LYS A 145 5.29 -11.68 -10.31
N ILE A 146 5.58 -10.95 -11.40
CA ILE A 146 5.00 -9.63 -11.66
C ILE A 146 3.56 -9.85 -12.17
N VAL A 147 2.61 -9.11 -11.59
CA VAL A 147 1.19 -9.11 -11.97
C VAL A 147 0.80 -7.78 -12.62
N PRO A 148 -0.28 -7.73 -13.40
CA PRO A 148 -0.77 -6.49 -14.03
C PRO A 148 -1.10 -5.41 -13.02
#